data_ea6ce5f62755f941a8f92e4cf8d2ba81
#
_entry.id   ea6ce5f62755f941a8f92e4cf8d2ba81
#
_cell.length_a   1.000
_cell.length_b   1.000
_cell.length_c   1.000
_cell.angle_alpha   90.00
_cell.angle_beta   90.00
_cell.angle_gamma   90.00
#
_symmetry.space_group_name_H-M   'P 1'
#
loop_
_entity.id
_entity.type
_entity.pdbx_description
1 polymer ?
#
loop_
_entity_poly.entity_id
_entity_poly.type
_entity_poly.pdbx_seq_one_letter_code
_entity_poly.pdbx_strand_id
1 'polypeptide(L)'
;GKAVVIASSSVNIRQSGDVSAAKVGQIASGGLVNVVEKGDTWSHITSGNVDGYIRNDLLAFDGDAANYASANLAKVAVVNTAALKLRSEASTDSERITLLAQGESYPIVEAGDAWTKIQVDTVAGYVKNEYITISYNMPSAVAESAPATTEAPSTEAPATTEAPSTEAPATEAATTQAPVTDVPVSELGQQVANFACQFVGNPYVWGGTSLTNGADCSGFVQSVYKNFGYSLPRTCTPQSNSGTPVSLAALA
;
A
#
# COMPACT_ATOMS: atom_id res chain seq x y z
N GLY A 1 -13.59 19.71 -0.40
CA GLY A 1 -12.30 20.37 -0.22
C GLY A 1 -11.18 19.37 0.08
N LYS A 2 -9.96 19.88 0.28
CA LYS A 2 -8.82 19.08 0.73
C LYS A 2 -8.21 19.70 1.98
N ALA A 3 -7.70 18.85 2.88
CA ALA A 3 -6.95 19.29 4.04
C ALA A 3 -5.75 18.37 4.30
N VAL A 4 -4.78 18.88 5.04
CA VAL A 4 -3.57 18.16 5.44
C VAL A 4 -3.53 18.06 6.96
N VAL A 5 -3.18 16.90 7.49
CA VAL A 5 -3.00 16.69 8.92
C VAL A 5 -1.75 17.40 9.40
N ILE A 6 -1.91 18.35 10.35
CA ILE A 6 -0.81 19.18 10.89
C ILE A 6 -0.37 18.78 12.30
N ALA A 7 -0.95 17.72 12.85
CA ALA A 7 -0.55 17.20 14.15
C ALA A 7 0.91 16.70 14.12
N SER A 8 1.60 16.77 15.25
CA SER A 8 2.98 16.28 15.39
C SER A 8 3.12 14.75 15.37
N SER A 9 1.99 14.05 15.49
CA SER A 9 1.91 12.58 15.48
C SER A 9 0.70 12.11 14.67
N SER A 10 0.52 10.81 14.57
CA SER A 10 -0.67 10.22 13.92
C SER A 10 -1.96 10.63 14.62
N VAL A 11 -3.00 10.86 13.84
CA VAL A 11 -4.33 11.27 14.28
C VAL A 11 -5.32 10.13 14.11
N ASN A 12 -6.16 9.90 15.11
CA ASN A 12 -7.26 8.94 15.01
C ASN A 12 -8.40 9.54 14.18
N ILE A 13 -8.92 8.77 13.26
CA ILE A 13 -10.15 9.05 12.53
C ILE A 13 -11.27 8.34 13.28
N ARG A 14 -12.35 9.04 13.56
CA ARG A 14 -13.44 8.57 14.40
C ARG A 14 -14.71 8.38 13.61
N GLN A 15 -15.59 7.51 14.09
CA GLN A 15 -16.88 7.21 13.45
C GLN A 15 -17.84 8.41 13.44
N SER A 16 -17.71 9.33 14.40
CA SER A 16 -18.49 10.56 14.48
C SER A 16 -17.65 11.69 15.07
N GLY A 17 -18.16 12.92 15.04
CA GLY A 17 -17.51 14.13 15.55
C GLY A 17 -17.43 14.20 17.08
N ASP A 18 -16.97 13.15 17.75
CA ASP A 18 -16.84 13.05 19.19
C ASP A 18 -15.55 12.30 19.58
N VAL A 19 -14.89 12.78 20.65
CA VAL A 19 -13.64 12.17 21.15
C VAL A 19 -13.86 10.77 21.74
N SER A 20 -15.07 10.45 22.17
CA SER A 20 -15.45 9.13 22.69
C SER A 20 -15.90 8.15 21.60
N ALA A 21 -16.16 8.65 20.38
CA ALA A 21 -16.58 7.81 19.28
C ALA A 21 -15.51 6.77 18.92
N ALA A 22 -15.95 5.63 18.41
CA ALA A 22 -15.06 4.55 17.98
C ALA A 22 -14.03 5.04 16.94
N LYS A 23 -12.81 4.55 17.05
CA LYS A 23 -11.76 4.74 16.04
C LYS A 23 -12.08 3.88 14.82
N VAL A 24 -12.10 4.46 13.64
CA VAL A 24 -12.31 3.76 12.36
C VAL A 24 -11.04 3.71 11.52
N GLY A 25 -10.04 4.51 11.87
CA GLY A 25 -8.75 4.53 11.20
C GLY A 25 -7.77 5.48 11.86
N GLN A 26 -6.61 5.58 11.26
CA GLN A 26 -5.53 6.46 11.69
C GLN A 26 -4.82 7.05 10.46
N ILE A 27 -4.40 8.31 10.57
CA ILE A 27 -3.63 8.98 9.53
C ILE A 27 -2.38 9.63 10.14
N ALA A 28 -1.26 9.50 9.45
CA ALA A 28 0.00 10.10 9.90
C ALA A 28 -0.01 11.63 9.71
N SER A 29 0.88 12.31 10.42
CA SER A 29 1.19 13.73 10.18
C SER A 29 1.54 13.95 8.71
N GLY A 30 1.09 15.07 8.14
CA GLY A 30 1.24 15.36 6.71
C GLY A 30 0.27 14.60 5.80
N GLY A 31 -0.59 13.76 6.35
CA GLY A 31 -1.54 12.97 5.57
C GLY A 31 -2.61 13.83 4.89
N LEU A 32 -2.96 13.46 3.66
CA LEU A 32 -3.98 14.13 2.86
C LEU A 32 -5.36 13.54 3.13
N VAL A 33 -6.32 14.41 3.37
CA VAL A 33 -7.74 14.05 3.49
C VAL A 33 -8.59 14.85 2.49
N ASN A 34 -9.63 14.20 1.98
CA ASN A 34 -10.70 14.90 1.27
C ASN A 34 -11.76 15.30 2.29
N VAL A 35 -12.09 16.58 2.34
CA VAL A 35 -13.12 17.13 3.22
C VAL A 35 -14.46 17.01 2.52
N VAL A 36 -15.30 16.11 3.02
CA VAL A 36 -16.68 15.89 2.56
C VAL A 36 -17.56 17.01 3.07
N GLU A 37 -17.49 17.25 4.39
CA GLU A 37 -18.23 18.31 5.07
C GLU A 37 -17.38 18.92 6.19
N LYS A 38 -17.29 20.25 6.21
CA LYS A 38 -16.59 20.99 7.26
C LYS A 38 -17.59 21.48 8.29
N GLY A 39 -17.57 20.90 9.48
CA GLY A 39 -18.33 21.41 10.63
C GLY A 39 -17.53 22.41 11.45
N ASP A 40 -18.11 22.87 12.56
CA ASP A 40 -17.50 23.91 13.42
C ASP A 40 -16.26 23.39 14.18
N THR A 41 -16.29 22.16 14.67
CA THR A 41 -15.22 21.55 15.51
C THR A 41 -14.62 20.31 14.84
N TRP A 42 -15.43 19.55 14.15
CA TRP A 42 -15.06 18.32 13.46
C TRP A 42 -15.41 18.40 11.98
N SER A 43 -14.57 17.85 11.15
CA SER A 43 -14.86 17.67 9.72
C SER A 43 -15.06 16.20 9.39
N HIS A 44 -16.07 15.92 8.57
CA HIS A 44 -16.26 14.65 7.92
C HIS A 44 -15.28 14.55 6.74
N ILE A 45 -14.46 13.51 6.74
CA ILE A 45 -13.36 13.34 5.77
C ILE A 45 -13.33 11.93 5.20
N THR A 46 -12.71 11.83 4.02
CA THR A 46 -12.26 10.55 3.47
C THR A 46 -10.77 10.58 3.18
N SER A 47 -10.07 9.46 3.40
CA SER A 47 -8.67 9.31 3.03
C SER A 47 -8.36 7.83 2.79
N GLY A 48 -7.90 7.48 1.57
CA GLY A 48 -7.85 6.09 1.15
C GLY A 48 -9.23 5.46 1.19
N ASN A 49 -9.35 4.34 1.90
CA ASN A 49 -10.60 3.62 2.14
C ASN A 49 -11.24 3.92 3.51
N VAL A 50 -10.75 4.94 4.21
CA VAL A 50 -11.29 5.37 5.52
C VAL A 50 -12.25 6.54 5.33
N ASP A 51 -13.41 6.42 5.94
CA ASP A 51 -14.44 7.46 6.05
C ASP A 51 -14.69 7.72 7.53
N GLY A 52 -14.72 9.00 7.94
CA GLY A 52 -14.92 9.37 9.34
C GLY A 52 -14.61 10.83 9.65
N TYR A 53 -14.33 11.11 10.90
CA TYR A 53 -14.23 12.47 11.42
C TYR A 53 -12.86 12.76 12.04
N ILE A 54 -12.33 13.95 11.76
CA ILE A 54 -11.13 14.51 12.39
C ILE A 54 -11.47 15.90 12.94
N ARG A 55 -10.88 16.27 14.08
CA ARG A 55 -11.01 17.62 14.64
C ARG A 55 -10.32 18.65 13.75
N ASN A 56 -10.94 19.81 13.60
CA ASN A 56 -10.47 20.87 12.71
C ASN A 56 -9.13 21.48 13.13
N ASP A 57 -8.83 21.51 14.42
CA ASP A 57 -7.55 22.00 14.95
C ASP A 57 -6.34 21.11 14.59
N LEU A 58 -6.58 19.90 14.09
CA LEU A 58 -5.57 18.97 13.61
C LEU A 58 -5.40 19.01 12.07
N LEU A 59 -6.14 19.90 11.40
CA LEU A 59 -6.19 20.01 9.95
C LEU A 59 -5.83 21.43 9.48
N ALA A 60 -4.97 21.52 8.47
CA ALA A 60 -4.84 22.72 7.65
C ALA A 60 -5.70 22.56 6.41
N PHE A 61 -6.50 23.59 6.11
CA PHE A 61 -7.43 23.58 4.98
C PHE A 61 -6.91 24.47 3.84
N ASP A 62 -7.26 24.16 2.63
CA ASP A 62 -7.06 24.97 1.42
C ASP A 62 -5.63 25.55 1.31
N GLY A 63 -5.48 26.87 1.33
CA GLY A 63 -4.20 27.57 1.21
C GLY A 63 -3.22 27.24 2.35
N ASP A 64 -3.70 27.05 3.55
CA ASP A 64 -2.88 26.67 4.71
C ASP A 64 -2.35 25.23 4.56
N ALA A 65 -3.11 24.33 3.94
CA ALA A 65 -2.65 22.99 3.60
C ALA A 65 -1.48 23.03 2.62
N ALA A 66 -1.56 23.88 1.59
CA ALA A 66 -0.47 24.06 0.62
C ALA A 66 0.78 24.66 1.26
N ASN A 67 0.61 25.67 2.12
CA ASN A 67 1.70 26.29 2.88
C ASN A 67 2.38 25.28 3.81
N TYR A 68 1.59 24.51 4.56
CA TYR A 68 2.13 23.48 5.44
C TYR A 68 2.89 22.42 4.67
N ALA A 69 2.32 21.91 3.56
CA ALA A 69 2.97 20.90 2.73
C ALA A 69 4.32 21.40 2.19
N SER A 70 4.37 22.63 1.67
CA SER A 70 5.60 23.20 1.12
C SER A 70 6.70 23.41 2.15
N ALA A 71 6.35 23.70 3.40
CA ALA A 71 7.28 23.97 4.49
C ALA A 71 7.74 22.72 5.22
N ASN A 72 6.92 21.67 5.29
CA ASN A 72 7.12 20.56 6.22
C ASN A 72 7.22 19.18 5.54
N LEU A 73 6.75 19.04 4.30
CA LEU A 73 6.69 17.72 3.65
C LEU A 73 7.79 17.55 2.61
N ALA A 74 8.33 16.33 2.55
CA ALA A 74 9.29 15.97 1.52
C ALA A 74 8.65 16.00 0.13
N LYS A 75 9.36 16.54 -0.85
CA LYS A 75 8.94 16.52 -2.25
C LYS A 75 9.12 15.14 -2.85
N VAL A 76 8.17 14.75 -3.69
CA VAL A 76 8.18 13.51 -4.46
C VAL A 76 7.93 13.81 -5.94
N ALA A 77 8.52 12.99 -6.80
CA ALA A 77 8.24 12.97 -8.22
C ALA A 77 7.16 11.93 -8.49
N VAL A 78 6.00 12.37 -8.98
CA VAL A 78 4.89 11.51 -9.39
C VAL A 78 4.97 11.28 -10.89
N VAL A 79 4.99 10.03 -11.33
CA VAL A 79 5.06 9.64 -12.72
C VAL A 79 3.73 9.97 -13.43
N ASN A 80 3.76 10.78 -14.48
CA ASN A 80 2.57 11.21 -15.22
C ASN A 80 2.42 10.55 -16.61
N THR A 81 3.25 9.56 -16.92
CA THR A 81 3.23 8.81 -18.19
C THR A 81 3.11 7.30 -17.93
N ALA A 82 2.57 6.55 -18.89
CA ALA A 82 2.30 5.12 -18.73
C ALA A 82 3.56 4.29 -18.36
N ALA A 83 4.74 4.67 -18.91
CA ALA A 83 6.00 4.01 -18.58
C ALA A 83 7.15 5.02 -18.69
N LEU A 84 7.80 5.31 -17.58
CA LEU A 84 8.93 6.23 -17.48
C LEU A 84 10.22 5.46 -17.28
N LYS A 85 11.23 5.78 -18.10
CA LYS A 85 12.57 5.19 -17.94
C LYS A 85 13.32 5.89 -16.81
N LEU A 86 13.71 5.14 -15.79
CA LEU A 86 14.76 5.55 -14.84
C LEU A 86 16.12 5.32 -15.49
N ARG A 87 16.98 6.31 -15.50
CA ARG A 87 18.27 6.29 -16.20
C ARG A 87 19.45 6.47 -15.24
N SER A 88 20.61 5.95 -15.63
CA SER A 88 21.84 6.09 -14.84
C SER A 88 22.37 7.54 -14.79
N GLU A 89 22.10 8.31 -15.83
CA GLU A 89 22.55 9.71 -15.94
C GLU A 89 21.43 10.60 -16.49
N ALA A 90 21.59 11.91 -16.38
CA ALA A 90 20.67 12.93 -16.88
C ALA A 90 20.73 13.07 -18.41
N SER A 91 20.57 11.96 -19.14
CA SER A 91 20.66 11.90 -20.61
C SER A 91 19.71 10.85 -21.17
N THR A 92 19.15 11.13 -22.37
CA THR A 92 18.34 10.16 -23.12
C THR A 92 19.15 8.97 -23.66
N ASP A 93 20.45 9.12 -23.78
CA ASP A 93 21.37 8.13 -24.33
C ASP A 93 21.98 7.24 -23.23
N SER A 94 21.78 7.61 -21.97
CA SER A 94 22.27 6.82 -20.82
C SER A 94 21.52 5.53 -20.65
N GLU A 95 22.13 4.59 -19.94
CA GLU A 95 21.56 3.28 -19.65
C GLU A 95 20.22 3.40 -18.89
N ARG A 96 19.27 2.56 -19.29
CA ARG A 96 18.01 2.40 -18.56
C ARG A 96 18.20 1.45 -17.39
N ILE A 97 18.00 1.94 -16.17
CA ILE A 97 18.03 1.13 -14.95
C ILE A 97 16.75 0.29 -14.84
N THR A 98 15.59 0.94 -14.94
CA THR A 98 14.26 0.28 -14.84
C THR A 98 13.18 1.10 -15.52
N LEU A 99 11.94 0.60 -15.50
CA LEU A 99 10.73 1.31 -15.90
C LEU A 99 9.89 1.61 -14.65
N LEU A 100 9.29 2.78 -14.62
CA LEU A 100 8.40 3.27 -13.58
C LEU A 100 7.00 3.40 -14.16
N ALA A 101 5.98 2.98 -13.41
CA ALA A 101 4.60 3.02 -13.86
C ALA A 101 3.93 4.37 -13.54
N GLN A 102 2.89 4.68 -14.29
CA GLN A 102 2.08 5.87 -14.08
C GLN A 102 1.45 5.88 -12.69
N GLY A 103 1.48 7.04 -12.03
CA GLY A 103 0.92 7.24 -10.69
C GLY A 103 1.87 6.86 -9.55
N GLU A 104 2.98 6.18 -9.83
CA GLU A 104 4.01 5.93 -8.82
C GLU A 104 4.67 7.23 -8.39
N SER A 105 5.04 7.30 -7.12
CA SER A 105 5.70 8.46 -6.53
C SER A 105 7.01 8.08 -5.86
N TYR A 106 8.05 8.89 -6.08
CA TYR A 106 9.40 8.60 -5.62
C TYR A 106 10.03 9.80 -4.94
N PRO A 107 10.79 9.59 -3.85
CA PRO A 107 11.54 10.67 -3.19
C PRO A 107 12.51 11.34 -4.17
N ILE A 108 12.52 12.67 -4.17
CA ILE A 108 13.47 13.46 -4.93
C ILE A 108 14.76 13.56 -4.15
N VAL A 109 15.87 13.13 -4.75
CA VAL A 109 17.23 13.29 -4.23
C VAL A 109 17.79 14.64 -4.63
N GLU A 110 17.63 15.02 -5.91
CA GLU A 110 18.13 16.26 -6.47
C GLU A 110 17.22 16.71 -7.60
N ALA A 111 16.75 17.94 -7.57
CA ALA A 111 15.94 18.52 -8.62
C ALA A 111 16.83 19.37 -9.55
N GLY A 112 16.81 19.10 -10.85
CA GLY A 112 17.46 19.90 -11.87
C GLY A 112 16.47 20.45 -12.89
N ASP A 113 16.95 21.27 -13.84
CA ASP A 113 16.10 22.00 -14.77
C ASP A 113 15.37 21.09 -15.78
N ALA A 114 16.03 20.06 -16.31
CA ALA A 114 15.46 19.14 -17.29
C ALA A 114 15.30 17.72 -16.77
N TRP A 115 16.09 17.34 -15.77
CA TRP A 115 16.14 16.02 -15.17
C TRP A 115 16.09 16.11 -13.66
N THR A 116 15.38 15.20 -13.04
CA THR A 116 15.31 15.06 -11.58
C THR A 116 15.89 13.71 -11.19
N LYS A 117 16.79 13.72 -10.19
CA LYS A 117 17.31 12.50 -9.57
C LYS A 117 16.36 12.04 -8.49
N ILE A 118 15.90 10.81 -8.60
CA ILE A 118 14.96 10.20 -7.67
C ILE A 118 15.54 8.94 -7.06
N GLN A 119 15.02 8.54 -5.91
CA GLN A 119 15.35 7.28 -5.24
C GLN A 119 14.28 6.25 -5.54
N VAL A 120 14.68 5.12 -6.12
CA VAL A 120 13.82 3.97 -6.36
C VAL A 120 14.43 2.78 -5.62
N ASP A 121 13.79 2.33 -4.56
CA ASP A 121 14.32 1.32 -3.64
C ASP A 121 15.74 1.68 -3.17
N THR A 122 16.73 0.88 -3.55
CA THR A 122 18.15 1.09 -3.18
C THR A 122 18.97 1.81 -4.27
N VAL A 123 18.33 2.15 -5.40
CA VAL A 123 19.02 2.75 -6.55
C VAL A 123 18.54 4.16 -6.79
N ALA A 124 19.46 5.10 -6.94
CA ALA A 124 19.15 6.44 -7.41
C ALA A 124 19.37 6.55 -8.93
N GLY A 125 18.49 7.26 -9.61
CA GLY A 125 18.61 7.48 -11.05
C GLY A 125 17.86 8.73 -11.49
N TYR A 126 17.93 9.03 -12.77
CA TYR A 126 17.40 10.25 -13.36
C TYR A 126 16.13 9.98 -14.18
N VAL A 127 15.16 10.88 -14.02
CA VAL A 127 13.94 10.94 -14.81
C VAL A 127 13.80 12.31 -15.43
N LYS A 128 13.24 12.37 -16.63
CA LYS A 128 13.02 13.64 -17.33
C LYS A 128 11.81 14.37 -16.76
N ASN A 129 11.95 15.66 -16.50
CA ASN A 129 10.94 16.45 -15.78
C ASN A 129 9.59 16.53 -16.51
N GLU A 130 9.59 16.44 -17.85
CA GLU A 130 8.35 16.46 -18.65
C GLU A 130 7.40 15.27 -18.35
N TYR A 131 7.91 14.18 -17.75
CA TYR A 131 7.16 12.95 -17.46
C TYR A 131 6.86 12.77 -15.97
N ILE A 132 7.13 13.79 -15.16
CA ILE A 132 6.82 13.79 -13.74
C ILE A 132 6.06 15.04 -13.33
N THR A 133 5.33 14.93 -12.23
CA THR A 133 4.77 16.08 -11.52
C THR A 133 5.38 16.10 -10.12
N ILE A 134 5.94 17.23 -9.72
CA ILE A 134 6.45 17.38 -8.35
C ILE A 134 5.26 17.59 -7.42
N SER A 135 5.20 16.77 -6.38
CA SER A 135 4.19 16.80 -5.33
C SER A 135 4.85 16.66 -3.96
N TYR A 136 4.07 16.45 -2.93
CA TYR A 136 4.54 16.22 -1.56
C TYR A 136 4.18 14.82 -1.12
N ASN A 137 5.01 14.23 -0.25
CA ASN A 137 4.72 12.94 0.35
C ASN A 137 3.60 13.11 1.38
N MET A 138 2.38 12.79 0.96
CA MET A 138 1.16 12.90 1.77
C MET A 138 0.54 11.51 1.94
N PRO A 139 0.80 10.83 3.08
CA PRO A 139 0.24 9.51 3.32
C PRO A 139 -1.30 9.55 3.41
N SER A 140 -1.92 8.45 3.01
CA SER A 140 -3.35 8.21 3.21
C SER A 140 -3.62 7.57 4.57
N ALA A 141 -4.87 7.61 5.01
CA ALA A 141 -5.31 6.94 6.23
C ALA A 141 -5.24 5.41 6.10
N VAL A 142 -4.99 4.77 7.22
CA VAL A 142 -5.06 3.32 7.40
C VAL A 142 -6.30 3.00 8.23
N ALA A 143 -7.14 2.09 7.74
CA ALA A 143 -8.33 1.65 8.46
C ALA A 143 -7.94 0.91 9.74
N GLU A 144 -8.74 1.09 10.79
CA GLU A 144 -8.64 0.24 11.97
C GLU A 144 -9.03 -1.19 11.58
N SER A 145 -8.16 -2.16 11.85
CA SER A 145 -8.53 -3.56 11.74
C SER A 145 -9.64 -3.81 12.77
N ALA A 146 -10.82 -4.23 12.34
CA ALA A 146 -11.86 -4.62 13.26
C ALA A 146 -11.27 -5.64 14.24
N PRO A 147 -11.44 -5.49 15.57
CA PRO A 147 -11.07 -6.53 16.49
C PRO A 147 -11.81 -7.80 16.04
N ALA A 148 -11.07 -8.90 15.90
CA ALA A 148 -11.69 -10.19 15.62
C ALA A 148 -12.84 -10.34 16.63
N THR A 149 -14.07 -10.39 16.15
CA THR A 149 -15.24 -10.60 16.97
C THR A 149 -15.04 -11.94 17.63
N THR A 150 -14.65 -11.92 18.91
CA THR A 150 -14.73 -13.10 19.75
C THR A 150 -16.21 -13.38 19.85
N GLU A 151 -16.69 -14.36 19.08
CA GLU A 151 -18.03 -14.89 19.29
C GLU A 151 -18.16 -15.26 20.76
N ALA A 152 -19.12 -14.66 21.42
CA ALA A 152 -19.48 -15.04 22.78
C ALA A 152 -19.82 -16.54 22.78
N PRO A 153 -19.35 -17.30 23.76
CA PRO A 153 -19.68 -18.72 23.83
C PRO A 153 -21.20 -18.88 23.98
N SER A 154 -21.81 -19.47 22.96
CA SER A 154 -23.19 -19.94 23.03
C SER A 154 -23.24 -21.02 24.11
N THR A 155 -23.91 -20.70 25.21
CA THR A 155 -24.22 -21.65 26.26
C THR A 155 -25.32 -22.60 25.80
N GLU A 156 -24.96 -23.73 25.26
CA GLU A 156 -25.87 -24.84 25.08
C GLU A 156 -25.63 -25.90 26.18
N ALA A 157 -26.69 -26.28 26.86
CA ALA A 157 -26.71 -27.15 28.01
C ALA A 157 -26.40 -28.61 27.65
N PRO A 158 -26.00 -29.44 28.63
CA PRO A 158 -25.34 -30.71 28.39
C PRO A 158 -26.28 -31.87 28.08
N ALA A 159 -25.89 -32.72 27.14
CA ALA A 159 -26.45 -34.05 27.01
C ALA A 159 -25.34 -35.10 26.81
N THR A 160 -25.20 -35.89 27.87
CA THR A 160 -24.93 -37.36 27.95
C THR A 160 -23.65 -37.93 27.34
N THR A 161 -22.83 -38.34 28.29
CA THR A 161 -21.84 -39.44 28.44
C THR A 161 -21.80 -40.51 27.34
N GLU A 162 -20.61 -40.73 26.77
CA GLU A 162 -20.01 -42.06 26.58
C GLU A 162 -18.48 -41.97 26.58
N ALA A 163 -17.85 -42.93 27.29
CA ALA A 163 -16.40 -42.97 27.57
C ALA A 163 -15.69 -43.95 26.62
N PRO A 164 -14.40 -44.24 26.81
CA PRO A 164 -13.26 -43.68 26.08
C PRO A 164 -12.64 -44.73 25.14
N SER A 165 -11.98 -44.26 24.05
CA SER A 165 -11.02 -45.10 23.33
C SER A 165 -9.67 -44.39 23.28
N THR A 166 -8.73 -45.05 23.85
CA THR A 166 -7.30 -44.71 23.92
C THR A 166 -6.64 -44.97 22.56
N GLU A 167 -6.02 -43.95 21.97
CA GLU A 167 -4.91 -44.20 21.05
C GLU A 167 -3.87 -43.08 21.14
N ALA A 168 -2.61 -43.48 21.09
CA ALA A 168 -1.41 -42.74 21.42
C ALA A 168 -0.92 -41.81 20.32
N PRO A 169 0.07 -40.94 20.58
CA PRO A 169 0.35 -39.74 19.82
C PRO A 169 1.06 -40.03 18.48
N ALA A 170 0.53 -39.51 17.40
CA ALA A 170 1.22 -39.43 16.14
C ALA A 170 1.92 -38.05 16.01
N THR A 171 3.21 -38.10 15.88
CA THR A 171 4.15 -37.03 15.56
C THR A 171 3.68 -36.20 14.37
N GLU A 172 3.47 -34.92 14.59
CA GLU A 172 3.25 -33.96 13.48
C GLU A 172 4.52 -33.88 12.63
N ALA A 173 4.47 -34.50 11.49
CA ALA A 173 5.41 -34.26 10.42
C ALA A 173 5.02 -32.95 9.74
N ALA A 174 5.95 -31.99 9.70
CA ALA A 174 5.85 -30.78 8.91
C ALA A 174 5.49 -31.14 7.45
N THR A 175 4.27 -30.84 7.05
CA THR A 175 3.84 -31.00 5.66
C THR A 175 4.47 -29.88 4.85
N THR A 176 5.62 -30.17 4.27
CA THR A 176 6.15 -29.43 3.13
C THR A 176 5.14 -29.64 2.00
N GLN A 177 4.30 -28.62 1.74
CA GLN A 177 3.46 -28.63 0.55
C GLN A 177 4.38 -28.63 -0.67
N ALA A 178 4.37 -29.74 -1.40
CA ALA A 178 4.97 -29.81 -2.71
C ALA A 178 4.30 -28.77 -3.62
N PRO A 179 5.03 -28.16 -4.59
CA PRO A 179 4.43 -27.24 -5.54
C PRO A 179 3.29 -27.95 -6.26
N VAL A 180 2.12 -27.30 -6.31
CA VAL A 180 0.94 -27.75 -7.05
C VAL A 180 1.29 -27.73 -8.55
N THR A 181 1.68 -28.85 -9.08
CA THR A 181 2.20 -29.00 -10.46
C THR A 181 1.14 -29.41 -11.48
N ASP A 182 -0.16 -29.24 -11.18
CA ASP A 182 -1.21 -29.79 -12.05
C ASP A 182 -2.37 -28.81 -12.37
N VAL A 183 -2.18 -27.50 -12.16
CA VAL A 183 -3.14 -26.50 -12.61
C VAL A 183 -2.63 -25.90 -13.93
N PRO A 184 -3.43 -25.85 -15.02
CA PRO A 184 -3.05 -25.16 -16.23
C PRO A 184 -2.56 -23.74 -15.93
N VAL A 185 -1.47 -23.32 -16.56
CA VAL A 185 -0.79 -22.04 -16.26
C VAL A 185 -1.77 -20.85 -16.33
N SER A 186 -2.76 -20.92 -17.21
CA SER A 186 -3.83 -19.92 -17.31
C SER A 186 -4.73 -19.85 -16.07
N GLU A 187 -5.06 -20.98 -15.45
CA GLU A 187 -5.89 -21.00 -14.22
C GLU A 187 -5.14 -20.46 -13.00
N LEU A 188 -3.87 -20.81 -12.87
CA LEU A 188 -3.04 -20.29 -11.79
C LEU A 188 -2.85 -18.76 -11.92
N GLY A 189 -2.60 -18.28 -13.14
CA GLY A 189 -2.51 -16.84 -13.41
C GLY A 189 -3.78 -16.11 -13.02
N GLN A 190 -4.95 -16.67 -13.33
CA GLN A 190 -6.24 -16.10 -12.95
C GLN A 190 -6.46 -16.12 -11.44
N GLN A 191 -6.05 -17.18 -10.75
CA GLN A 191 -6.13 -17.27 -9.27
C GLN A 191 -5.24 -16.21 -8.62
N VAL A 192 -4.01 -16.02 -9.11
CA VAL A 192 -3.10 -14.96 -8.63
C VAL A 192 -3.72 -13.58 -8.83
N ALA A 193 -4.29 -13.30 -10.01
CA ALA A 193 -4.93 -12.03 -10.31
C ALA A 193 -6.17 -11.79 -9.41
N ASN A 194 -7.03 -12.79 -9.26
CA ASN A 194 -8.22 -12.69 -8.41
C ASN A 194 -7.86 -12.49 -6.94
N PHE A 195 -6.79 -13.13 -6.46
CA PHE A 195 -6.28 -12.92 -5.11
C PHE A 195 -5.73 -11.50 -4.94
N ALA A 196 -4.94 -11.02 -5.89
CA ALA A 196 -4.39 -9.66 -5.87
C ALA A 196 -5.49 -8.59 -5.84
N CYS A 197 -6.57 -8.78 -6.59
CA CYS A 197 -7.71 -7.85 -6.65
C CYS A 197 -8.45 -7.68 -5.32
N GLN A 198 -8.34 -8.60 -4.38
CA GLN A 198 -8.95 -8.48 -3.04
C GLN A 198 -8.33 -7.35 -2.21
N PHE A 199 -7.15 -6.88 -2.57
CA PHE A 199 -6.39 -5.86 -1.86
C PHE A 199 -6.42 -4.49 -2.56
N VAL A 200 -7.29 -4.31 -3.55
CA VAL A 200 -7.51 -3.01 -4.19
C VAL A 200 -8.01 -2.00 -3.16
N GLY A 201 -7.35 -0.85 -3.09
CA GLY A 201 -7.66 0.21 -2.10
C GLY A 201 -6.81 0.14 -0.82
N ASN A 202 -5.99 -0.88 -0.62
CA ASN A 202 -5.04 -0.91 0.48
C ASN A 202 -3.98 0.18 0.33
N PRO A 203 -3.47 0.74 1.45
CA PRO A 203 -2.55 1.87 1.41
C PRO A 203 -1.20 1.48 0.79
N TYR A 204 -0.63 2.40 0.02
CA TYR A 204 0.76 2.31 -0.39
C TYR A 204 1.67 2.69 0.79
N VAL A 205 2.55 1.78 1.20
CA VAL A 205 3.53 2.00 2.26
C VAL A 205 4.92 1.68 1.71
N TRP A 206 5.76 2.68 1.62
CA TRP A 206 7.15 2.53 1.17
C TRP A 206 7.91 1.52 2.04
N GLY A 207 8.56 0.54 1.41
CA GLY A 207 9.22 -0.57 2.11
C GLY A 207 8.24 -1.59 2.70
N GLY A 208 6.94 -1.38 2.60
CA GLY A 208 5.91 -2.28 3.10
C GLY A 208 5.76 -3.54 2.26
N THR A 209 5.35 -4.63 2.92
CA THR A 209 5.05 -5.92 2.30
C THR A 209 3.71 -6.50 2.76
N SER A 210 2.94 -5.74 3.54
CA SER A 210 1.67 -6.21 4.08
C SER A 210 0.54 -5.99 3.08
N LEU A 211 -0.14 -7.07 2.69
CA LEU A 211 -1.31 -7.01 1.81
C LEU A 211 -2.51 -6.29 2.45
N THR A 212 -2.54 -6.15 3.77
CA THR A 212 -3.65 -5.52 4.50
C THR A 212 -3.29 -4.17 5.13
N ASN A 213 -2.03 -4.00 5.57
CA ASN A 213 -1.59 -2.79 6.28
C ASN A 213 -0.76 -1.84 5.40
N GLY A 214 -0.49 -2.24 4.17
CA GLY A 214 0.21 -1.46 3.16
C GLY A 214 1.48 -2.11 2.63
N ALA A 215 1.65 -1.99 1.34
CA ALA A 215 2.81 -2.48 0.60
C ALA A 215 3.26 -1.44 -0.43
N ASP A 216 4.53 -1.48 -0.80
CA ASP A 216 4.99 -0.84 -2.04
C ASP A 216 4.74 -1.76 -3.25
N CYS A 217 5.04 -1.30 -4.46
CA CYS A 217 4.79 -2.03 -5.69
C CYS A 217 5.40 -3.44 -5.69
N SER A 218 6.68 -3.55 -5.37
CA SER A 218 7.39 -4.84 -5.35
C SER A 218 7.05 -5.68 -4.12
N GLY A 219 6.80 -5.06 -2.98
CA GLY A 219 6.34 -5.73 -1.76
C GLY A 219 4.96 -6.34 -1.93
N PHE A 220 4.06 -5.67 -2.64
CA PHE A 220 2.75 -6.20 -2.99
C PHE A 220 2.88 -7.46 -3.87
N VAL A 221 3.62 -7.35 -4.99
CA VAL A 221 3.86 -8.49 -5.89
C VAL A 221 4.52 -9.65 -5.15
N GLN A 222 5.57 -9.39 -4.37
CA GLN A 222 6.25 -10.41 -3.56
C GLN A 222 5.26 -11.14 -2.64
N SER A 223 4.41 -10.39 -1.94
CA SER A 223 3.47 -10.94 -0.95
C SER A 223 2.32 -11.70 -1.61
N VAL A 224 1.81 -11.24 -2.75
CA VAL A 224 0.82 -11.98 -3.55
C VAL A 224 1.39 -13.32 -3.99
N TYR A 225 2.54 -13.35 -4.66
CA TYR A 225 3.15 -14.57 -5.16
C TYR A 225 3.58 -15.53 -4.04
N LYS A 226 3.98 -15.00 -2.87
CA LYS A 226 4.30 -15.81 -1.70
C LYS A 226 3.11 -16.66 -1.23
N ASN A 227 1.88 -16.17 -1.34
CA ASN A 227 0.67 -16.94 -1.01
C ASN A 227 0.44 -18.14 -1.95
N PHE A 228 1.05 -18.12 -3.14
CA PHE A 228 1.02 -19.23 -4.10
C PHE A 228 2.31 -20.07 -4.09
N GLY A 229 3.14 -19.92 -3.05
CA GLY A 229 4.37 -20.70 -2.88
C GLY A 229 5.58 -20.21 -3.68
N TYR A 230 5.49 -19.06 -4.35
CA TYR A 230 6.61 -18.49 -5.11
C TYR A 230 7.39 -17.48 -4.26
N SER A 231 8.71 -17.61 -4.25
CA SER A 231 9.61 -16.65 -3.62
C SER A 231 10.16 -15.69 -4.66
N LEU A 232 9.76 -14.43 -4.57
CA LEU A 232 10.28 -13.36 -5.43
C LEU A 232 11.26 -12.47 -4.66
N PRO A 233 12.25 -11.85 -5.34
CA PRO A 233 13.09 -10.83 -4.75
C PRO A 233 12.26 -9.67 -4.19
N ARG A 234 12.85 -8.90 -3.25
CA ARG A 234 12.12 -7.78 -2.60
C ARG A 234 11.90 -6.58 -3.52
N THR A 235 12.76 -6.34 -4.47
CA THR A 235 12.78 -5.11 -5.28
C THR A 235 12.41 -5.35 -6.74
N CYS A 236 11.89 -4.33 -7.43
CA CYS A 236 11.31 -4.42 -8.78
C CYS A 236 12.29 -4.96 -9.82
N THR A 237 13.54 -4.46 -9.83
CA THR A 237 14.54 -4.86 -10.85
C THR A 237 14.87 -6.35 -10.80
N PRO A 238 15.18 -6.97 -9.65
CA PRO A 238 15.31 -8.42 -9.58
C PRO A 238 14.01 -9.17 -9.87
N GLN A 239 12.83 -8.62 -9.48
CA GLN A 239 11.54 -9.26 -9.79
C GLN A 239 11.27 -9.33 -11.29
N SER A 240 11.59 -8.28 -12.04
CA SER A 240 11.41 -8.27 -13.50
C SER A 240 12.25 -9.34 -14.24
N ASN A 241 13.27 -9.86 -13.59
CA ASN A 241 14.13 -10.93 -14.11
C ASN A 241 13.78 -12.32 -13.55
N SER A 242 12.73 -12.45 -12.74
CA SER A 242 12.37 -13.70 -12.04
C SER A 242 11.52 -14.65 -12.88
N GLY A 243 11.02 -14.20 -14.03
CA GLY A 243 10.18 -14.99 -14.94
C GLY A 243 10.87 -15.32 -16.26
N THR A 244 10.25 -16.18 -17.03
CA THR A 244 10.64 -16.41 -18.43
C THR A 244 10.01 -15.34 -19.30
N PRO A 245 10.78 -14.63 -20.14
CA PRO A 245 10.23 -13.65 -21.08
C PRO A 245 9.24 -14.31 -22.04
N VAL A 246 8.05 -13.72 -22.16
CA VAL A 246 7.01 -14.12 -23.11
C VAL A 246 6.74 -12.98 -24.09
N SER A 247 6.43 -13.32 -25.35
CA SER A 247 6.02 -12.33 -26.33
C SER A 247 4.58 -11.86 -26.06
N LEU A 248 4.24 -10.62 -26.44
CA LEU A 248 2.87 -10.12 -26.33
C LEU A 248 1.86 -11.00 -27.08
N ALA A 249 2.28 -11.66 -28.18
CA ALA A 249 1.43 -12.57 -28.93
C ALA A 249 1.13 -13.89 -28.20
N ALA A 250 1.89 -14.21 -27.16
CA ALA A 250 1.69 -15.41 -26.33
C ALA A 250 0.84 -15.14 -25.08
N LEU A 251 0.34 -13.92 -24.91
CA LEU A 251 -0.54 -13.50 -23.79
C LEU A 251 -2.03 -13.47 -24.19
N ALA A 252 -2.38 -13.94 -25.39
CA ALA A 252 -3.75 -13.98 -25.91
C ALA A 252 -4.43 -15.31 -25.58
#